data_e89d0375c627411fc9a240618dac790b
#
_entry.id   e89d0375c627411fc9a240618dac790b
#
_cell.length_a   1.000
_cell.length_b   1.000
_cell.length_c   1.000
_cell.angle_alpha   90.00
_cell.angle_beta   90.00
_cell.angle_gamma   90.00
#
_symmetry.space_group_name_H-M   'P 1'
#
loop_
_entity.id
_entity.type
_entity.pdbx_description
1 polymer ?
#
loop_
_entity_poly.entity_id
_entity_poly.type
_entity_poly.pdbx_seq_one_letter_code
_entity_poly.pdbx_strand_id
1 'polypeptide(L)'
;TFVCYSYSKSLSLPGERIGYIVVSPKMKDNRLVYAAVCGSGRALGFVCAPSLAQRVVAENVAETSDLSIYQRNRDLLYKSLTEYGYRCIYPDGAFYLWVQALEPDANAFCKKARDYELLLVPSDSFGCKGFIRIAYCVTTEMIERSLPAFKKLAEAYGK
;
A
#
# COMPACT_ATOMS: atom_id res chain seq x y z
N THR A 1 -23.25 -9.60 -2.12
CA THR A 1 -21.83 -9.31 -2.27
C THR A 1 -21.63 -8.26 -3.35
N PHE A 2 -20.79 -7.27 -3.07
CA PHE A 2 -20.26 -6.33 -4.03
C PHE A 2 -18.81 -6.68 -4.32
N VAL A 3 -18.35 -6.46 -5.55
CA VAL A 3 -16.94 -6.51 -5.88
C VAL A 3 -16.49 -5.08 -6.14
N CYS A 4 -15.52 -4.61 -5.34
CA CYS A 4 -14.85 -3.34 -5.54
C CYS A 4 -13.44 -3.62 -6.01
N TYR A 5 -13.06 -3.13 -7.17
CA TYR A 5 -11.76 -3.33 -7.75
C TYR A 5 -11.08 -2.00 -8.06
N SER A 6 -9.75 -1.95 -7.91
CA SER A 6 -8.95 -0.77 -8.21
C SER A 6 -7.74 -1.14 -9.05
N TYR A 7 -7.48 -0.38 -10.09
CA TYR A 7 -6.29 -0.52 -10.94
C TYR A 7 -5.04 0.14 -10.34
N SER A 8 -5.17 0.74 -9.16
CA SER A 8 -4.03 1.35 -8.46
C SER A 8 -2.87 0.38 -8.20
N LYS A 9 -3.15 -0.92 -8.07
CA LYS A 9 -2.15 -1.96 -7.78
C LYS A 9 -1.80 -2.78 -9.02
N SER A 10 -2.79 -3.37 -9.68
CA SER A 10 -2.57 -4.27 -10.81
C SER A 10 -1.87 -3.61 -12.01
N LEU A 11 -2.22 -2.36 -12.31
CA LEU A 11 -1.62 -1.60 -13.40
C LEU A 11 -0.67 -0.48 -12.94
N SER A 12 -0.34 -0.41 -11.65
CA SER A 12 0.48 0.68 -11.07
C SER A 12 -0.04 2.08 -11.41
N LEU A 13 -1.35 2.27 -11.39
CA LEU A 13 -2.03 3.53 -11.72
C LEU A 13 -2.72 4.18 -10.49
N PRO A 14 -2.01 4.39 -9.36
CA PRO A 14 -2.65 4.94 -8.16
C PRO A 14 -3.08 6.39 -8.33
N GLY A 15 -2.39 7.17 -9.16
CA GLY A 15 -2.67 8.58 -9.43
C GLY A 15 -3.92 8.80 -10.28
N GLU A 16 -4.25 7.84 -11.16
CA GLU A 16 -5.36 7.96 -12.11
C GLU A 16 -6.74 7.78 -11.48
N ARG A 17 -6.79 7.32 -10.22
CA ARG A 17 -8.03 7.19 -9.43
C ARG A 17 -9.12 6.40 -10.15
N ILE A 18 -8.77 5.25 -10.75
CA ILE A 18 -9.67 4.41 -11.55
C ILE A 18 -9.87 3.02 -10.93
N GLY A 19 -11.11 2.58 -10.94
CA GLY A 19 -11.57 1.29 -10.48
C GLY A 19 -13.03 1.09 -10.84
N TYR A 20 -13.65 0.02 -10.36
CA TYR A 20 -15.06 -0.25 -10.61
C TYR A 20 -15.73 -0.95 -9.42
N ILE A 21 -17.05 -0.86 -9.38
CA ILE A 21 -17.90 -1.61 -8.47
C ILE A 21 -18.82 -2.48 -9.31
N VAL A 22 -18.84 -3.79 -9.04
CA VAL A 22 -19.76 -4.73 -9.67
C VAL A 22 -20.94 -4.99 -8.74
N VAL A 23 -22.13 -4.75 -9.25
CA VAL A 23 -23.40 -5.19 -8.64
C VAL A 23 -23.86 -6.42 -9.41
N SER A 24 -23.95 -7.57 -8.73
CA SER A 24 -24.33 -8.83 -9.37
C SER A 24 -25.74 -8.75 -9.98
N PRO A 25 -25.93 -9.19 -11.23
CA PRO A 25 -27.27 -9.26 -11.82
C PRO A 25 -28.18 -10.28 -11.10
N LYS A 26 -27.61 -11.19 -10.34
CA LYS A 26 -28.34 -12.18 -9.51
C LYS A 26 -28.74 -11.64 -8.13
N MET A 27 -28.33 -10.43 -7.79
CA MET A 27 -28.68 -9.81 -6.51
C MET A 27 -30.16 -9.42 -6.54
N LYS A 28 -30.87 -9.67 -5.42
CA LYS A 28 -32.22 -9.16 -5.21
C LYS A 28 -32.18 -7.61 -5.36
N ASP A 29 -33.15 -7.06 -6.04
CA ASP A 29 -33.29 -5.60 -6.26
C ASP A 29 -32.06 -4.95 -6.93
N ASN A 30 -31.35 -5.70 -7.77
CA ASN A 30 -30.05 -5.28 -8.36
C ASN A 30 -30.10 -3.92 -9.05
N ARG A 31 -31.21 -3.59 -9.75
CA ARG A 31 -31.39 -2.29 -10.43
C ARG A 31 -31.46 -1.12 -9.45
N LEU A 32 -32.18 -1.31 -8.32
CA LEU A 32 -32.24 -0.28 -7.26
C LEU A 32 -30.91 -0.12 -6.58
N VAL A 33 -30.23 -1.23 -6.30
CA VAL A 33 -28.88 -1.23 -5.70
C VAL A 33 -27.87 -0.56 -6.62
N TYR A 34 -27.90 -0.87 -7.92
CA TYR A 34 -27.05 -0.21 -8.92
C TYR A 34 -27.28 1.30 -8.95
N ALA A 35 -28.56 1.72 -9.01
CA ALA A 35 -28.91 3.12 -9.00
C ALA A 35 -28.47 3.84 -7.72
N ALA A 36 -28.58 3.17 -6.56
CA ALA A 36 -28.14 3.69 -5.28
C ALA A 36 -26.60 3.88 -5.25
N VAL A 37 -25.84 2.90 -5.75
CA VAL A 37 -24.37 3.01 -5.87
C VAL A 37 -23.96 4.19 -6.75
N CYS A 38 -24.60 4.34 -7.94
CA CYS A 38 -24.34 5.47 -8.82
C CYS A 38 -24.73 6.82 -8.20
N GLY A 39 -25.89 6.86 -7.52
CA GLY A 39 -26.37 8.06 -6.83
C GLY A 39 -25.45 8.47 -5.67
N SER A 40 -24.97 7.50 -4.88
CA SER A 40 -24.00 7.74 -3.80
C SER A 40 -22.68 8.27 -4.32
N GLY A 41 -22.17 7.70 -5.43
CA GLY A 41 -20.96 8.20 -6.08
C GLY A 41 -21.10 9.67 -6.49
N ARG A 42 -22.23 10.04 -7.11
CA ARG A 42 -22.51 11.44 -7.51
C ARG A 42 -22.63 12.37 -6.30
N ALA A 43 -23.31 11.93 -5.26
CA ALA A 43 -23.46 12.73 -4.01
C ALA A 43 -22.10 13.01 -3.35
N LEU A 44 -21.13 12.10 -3.51
CA LEU A 44 -19.76 12.25 -3.04
C LEU A 44 -18.85 13.03 -4.02
N GLY A 45 -19.38 13.50 -5.17
CA GLY A 45 -18.63 14.24 -6.17
C GLY A 45 -17.95 13.37 -7.25
N PHE A 46 -18.19 12.05 -7.26
CA PHE A 46 -17.60 11.12 -8.23
C PHE A 46 -18.63 10.71 -9.29
N VAL A 47 -18.57 11.33 -10.47
CA VAL A 47 -19.52 11.01 -11.56
C VAL A 47 -19.03 9.81 -12.38
N CYS A 48 -17.78 9.87 -12.84
CA CYS A 48 -17.11 8.80 -13.60
C CYS A 48 -15.60 8.98 -13.52
N ALA A 49 -14.85 7.91 -13.84
CA ALA A 49 -13.40 8.01 -14.02
C ALA A 49 -13.08 8.82 -15.31
N PRO A 50 -11.90 9.49 -15.39
CA PRO A 50 -11.48 10.20 -16.60
C PRO A 50 -11.50 9.29 -17.83
N SER A 51 -12.03 9.78 -18.95
CA SER A 51 -12.21 8.96 -20.16
C SER A 51 -10.90 8.44 -20.76
N LEU A 52 -9.82 9.21 -20.63
CA LEU A 52 -8.48 8.75 -21.03
C LEU A 52 -8.04 7.55 -20.20
N ALA A 53 -8.16 7.62 -18.89
CA ALA A 53 -7.80 6.50 -17.99
C ALA A 53 -8.66 5.26 -18.29
N GLN A 54 -9.95 5.43 -18.59
CA GLN A 54 -10.82 4.32 -18.99
C GLN A 54 -10.32 3.62 -20.27
N ARG A 55 -9.89 4.39 -21.28
CA ARG A 55 -9.33 3.84 -22.53
C ARG A 55 -8.01 3.10 -22.28
N VAL A 56 -7.09 3.70 -21.53
CA VAL A 56 -5.82 3.05 -21.17
C VAL A 56 -6.07 1.72 -20.46
N VAL A 57 -6.99 1.69 -19.50
CA VAL A 57 -7.34 0.44 -18.79
C VAL A 57 -7.98 -0.58 -19.73
N ALA A 58 -8.86 -0.16 -20.66
CA ALA A 58 -9.53 -1.07 -21.58
C ALA A 58 -8.53 -1.82 -22.48
N GLU A 59 -7.48 -1.12 -22.94
CA GLU A 59 -6.42 -1.71 -23.78
C GLU A 59 -5.43 -2.60 -22.99
N ASN A 60 -5.36 -2.41 -21.65
CA ASN A 60 -4.37 -3.07 -20.80
C ASN A 60 -5.00 -3.91 -19.68
N VAL A 61 -6.27 -4.27 -19.78
CA VAL A 61 -7.01 -4.94 -18.70
C VAL A 61 -6.40 -6.31 -18.30
N ALA A 62 -5.71 -6.98 -19.22
CA ALA A 62 -5.05 -8.26 -19.01
C ALA A 62 -3.58 -8.13 -18.54
N GLU A 63 -3.05 -6.89 -18.53
CA GLU A 63 -1.66 -6.64 -18.16
C GLU A 63 -1.51 -6.49 -16.64
N THR A 64 -0.27 -6.64 -16.20
CA THR A 64 0.12 -6.37 -14.81
C THR A 64 1.43 -5.59 -14.79
N SER A 65 1.68 -4.86 -13.70
CA SER A 65 2.98 -4.23 -13.48
C SER A 65 4.10 -5.27 -13.35
N ASP A 66 5.34 -4.86 -13.61
CA ASP A 66 6.50 -5.73 -13.40
C ASP A 66 6.67 -6.05 -11.92
N LEU A 67 6.32 -7.27 -11.55
CA LEU A 67 6.39 -7.76 -10.18
C LEU A 67 7.81 -8.09 -9.71
N SER A 68 8.78 -8.24 -10.64
CA SER A 68 10.15 -8.60 -10.30
C SER A 68 10.85 -7.51 -9.48
N ILE A 69 10.56 -6.25 -9.77
CA ILE A 69 11.08 -5.09 -9.03
C ILE A 69 10.53 -5.10 -7.60
N TYR A 70 9.23 -5.32 -7.43
CA TYR A 70 8.61 -5.41 -6.10
C TYR A 70 9.16 -6.57 -5.29
N GLN A 71 9.37 -7.72 -5.92
CA GLN A 71 9.96 -8.89 -5.25
C GLN A 71 11.39 -8.61 -4.78
N ARG A 72 12.24 -8.05 -5.64
CA ARG A 72 13.60 -7.63 -5.27
C ARG A 72 13.58 -6.66 -4.09
N ASN A 73 12.76 -5.62 -4.17
CA ASN A 73 12.65 -4.60 -3.14
C ASN A 73 12.19 -5.17 -1.80
N ARG A 74 11.18 -6.05 -1.84
CA ARG A 74 10.69 -6.78 -0.66
C ARG A 74 11.80 -7.57 0.00
N ASP A 75 12.48 -8.41 -0.78
CA ASP A 75 13.47 -9.35 -0.26
C ASP A 75 14.68 -8.60 0.30
N LEU A 76 15.14 -7.56 -0.39
CA LEU A 76 16.21 -6.69 0.08
C LEU A 76 15.85 -6.01 1.41
N LEU A 77 14.69 -5.36 1.47
CA LEU A 77 14.25 -4.63 2.67
C LEU A 77 14.00 -5.59 3.84
N TYR A 78 13.29 -6.70 3.61
CA TYR A 78 13.02 -7.70 4.63
C TYR A 78 14.32 -8.28 5.23
N LYS A 79 15.24 -8.72 4.37
CA LYS A 79 16.52 -9.30 4.81
C LYS A 79 17.34 -8.29 5.62
N SER A 80 17.53 -7.09 5.09
CA SER A 80 18.35 -6.07 5.75
C SER A 80 17.76 -5.65 7.10
N LEU A 81 16.46 -5.39 7.18
CA LEU A 81 15.84 -5.01 8.45
C LEU A 81 15.89 -6.15 9.48
N THR A 82 15.72 -7.39 9.05
CA THR A 82 15.85 -8.56 9.96
C THR A 82 17.27 -8.67 10.48
N GLU A 83 18.29 -8.47 9.63
CA GLU A 83 19.71 -8.45 10.04
C GLU A 83 20.02 -7.30 11.02
N TYR A 84 19.32 -6.17 10.93
CA TYR A 84 19.48 -5.04 11.87
C TYR A 84 18.67 -5.22 13.17
N GLY A 85 18.03 -6.37 13.36
CA GLY A 85 17.31 -6.71 14.58
C GLY A 85 15.85 -6.26 14.63
N TYR A 86 15.27 -5.82 13.51
CA TYR A 86 13.83 -5.57 13.42
C TYR A 86 13.06 -6.88 13.30
N ARG A 87 11.90 -6.96 13.94
CA ARG A 87 10.95 -8.05 13.72
C ARG A 87 10.02 -7.70 12.58
N CYS A 88 10.23 -8.33 11.42
CA CYS A 88 9.45 -8.12 10.21
C CYS A 88 8.48 -9.28 9.98
N ILE A 89 7.28 -8.98 9.48
CA ILE A 89 6.35 -9.98 8.96
C ILE A 89 6.58 -10.05 7.45
N TYR A 90 7.00 -11.24 6.96
CA TYR A 90 7.23 -11.43 5.52
C TYR A 90 5.90 -11.34 4.76
N PRO A 91 5.77 -10.44 3.78
CA PRO A 91 4.52 -10.25 3.06
C PRO A 91 4.37 -11.24 1.90
N ASP A 92 3.25 -11.96 1.89
CA ASP A 92 2.88 -12.86 0.79
C ASP A 92 2.25 -12.14 -0.40
N GLY A 93 1.94 -10.85 -0.25
CA GLY A 93 1.31 -10.06 -1.31
C GLY A 93 1.37 -8.56 -1.05
N ALA A 94 0.83 -7.78 -1.99
CA ALA A 94 0.87 -6.32 -2.02
C ALA A 94 2.30 -5.78 -2.07
N PHE A 95 2.55 -4.59 -1.55
CA PHE A 95 3.87 -3.96 -1.52
C PHE A 95 4.14 -3.19 -0.21
N TYR A 96 3.65 -3.75 0.89
CA TYR A 96 3.85 -3.21 2.22
C TYR A 96 4.52 -4.23 3.12
N LEU A 97 5.55 -3.82 3.84
CA LEU A 97 6.20 -4.59 4.89
C LEU A 97 5.69 -4.10 6.25
N TRP A 98 5.23 -5.02 7.09
CA TRP A 98 4.91 -4.77 8.48
C TRP A 98 6.12 -5.06 9.34
N VAL A 99 6.52 -4.07 10.14
CA VAL A 99 7.69 -4.15 11.02
C VAL A 99 7.25 -3.75 12.42
N GLN A 100 7.61 -4.53 13.41
CA GLN A 100 7.38 -4.15 14.80
C GLN A 100 8.25 -2.93 15.14
N ALA A 101 7.65 -1.89 15.69
CA ALA A 101 8.39 -0.74 16.19
C ALA A 101 9.35 -1.17 17.31
N LEU A 102 10.50 -0.53 17.44
CA LEU A 102 11.49 -0.86 18.47
C LEU A 102 11.15 -0.32 19.85
N GLU A 103 9.99 0.35 19.97
CA GLU A 103 9.36 0.77 21.21
C GLU A 103 7.85 0.55 21.14
N PRO A 104 7.13 0.53 22.29
CA PRO A 104 5.70 0.20 22.31
C PRO A 104 4.81 1.20 21.54
N ASP A 105 5.18 2.47 21.53
CA ASP A 105 4.45 3.53 20.82
C ASP A 105 5.01 3.71 19.39
N ALA A 106 4.28 3.18 18.42
CA ALA A 106 4.66 3.30 17.01
C ALA A 106 4.66 4.75 16.50
N ASN A 107 3.87 5.65 17.09
CA ASN A 107 3.87 7.06 16.73
C ASN A 107 5.14 7.76 17.22
N ALA A 108 5.56 7.49 18.47
CA ALA A 108 6.82 7.98 19.03
C ALA A 108 8.01 7.45 18.21
N PHE A 109 8.00 6.15 17.88
CA PHE A 109 9.00 5.54 17.00
C PHE A 109 9.07 6.23 15.63
N CYS A 110 7.94 6.46 14.97
CA CYS A 110 7.89 7.15 13.67
C CYS A 110 8.37 8.60 13.78
N LYS A 111 8.11 9.27 14.90
CA LYS A 111 8.63 10.62 15.15
C LYS A 111 10.15 10.62 15.25
N LYS A 112 10.73 9.71 16.03
CA LYS A 112 12.19 9.55 16.15
C LYS A 112 12.84 9.12 14.84
N ALA A 113 12.18 8.28 14.04
CA ALA A 113 12.67 7.86 12.74
C ALA A 113 12.91 9.04 11.77
N ARG A 114 12.18 10.15 11.92
CA ARG A 114 12.37 11.37 11.11
C ARG A 114 13.73 12.03 11.34
N ASP A 115 14.31 11.90 12.53
CA ASP A 115 15.66 12.39 12.83
C ASP A 115 16.73 11.65 12.03
N TYR A 116 16.36 10.49 11.46
CA TYR A 116 17.15 9.66 10.57
C TYR A 116 16.66 9.74 9.10
N GLU A 117 15.87 10.74 8.76
CA GLU A 117 15.27 10.94 7.42
C GLU A 117 14.37 9.80 6.94
N LEU A 118 13.83 9.01 7.87
CA LEU A 118 12.89 7.93 7.58
C LEU A 118 11.43 8.38 7.82
N LEU A 119 10.64 8.39 6.75
CA LEU A 119 9.20 8.70 6.80
C LEU A 119 8.40 7.39 6.85
N LEU A 120 8.06 6.97 8.05
CA LEU A 120 7.36 5.73 8.33
C LEU A 120 5.90 5.99 8.70
N VAL A 121 5.04 5.00 8.49
CA VAL A 121 3.60 5.11 8.80
C VAL A 121 3.29 4.22 10.00
N PRO A 122 2.83 4.79 11.14
CA PRO A 122 2.40 4.00 12.28
C PRO A 122 1.13 3.21 11.94
N SER A 123 1.02 2.00 12.47
CA SER A 123 -0.04 1.06 12.11
C SER A 123 -1.33 1.20 12.93
N ASP A 124 -1.38 2.11 13.86
CA ASP A 124 -2.53 2.30 14.76
C ASP A 124 -3.84 2.55 14.00
N SER A 125 -3.80 3.37 12.95
CA SER A 125 -4.95 3.63 12.08
C SER A 125 -5.42 2.42 11.25
N PHE A 126 -4.61 1.36 11.22
CA PHE A 126 -4.93 0.08 10.55
C PHE A 126 -5.36 -1.00 11.55
N GLY A 127 -5.59 -0.64 12.80
CA GLY A 127 -6.04 -1.57 13.85
C GLY A 127 -4.95 -2.47 14.43
N CYS A 128 -3.67 -2.19 14.19
CA CYS A 128 -2.54 -2.98 14.66
C CYS A 128 -1.54 -2.08 15.40
N LYS A 129 -1.59 -2.06 16.73
CA LYS A 129 -0.71 -1.22 17.54
C LYS A 129 0.71 -1.76 17.63
N GLY A 130 1.68 -0.86 17.77
CA GLY A 130 3.08 -1.20 17.99
C GLY A 130 3.83 -1.67 16.74
N PHE A 131 3.25 -1.46 15.55
CA PHE A 131 3.88 -1.76 14.27
C PHE A 131 3.99 -0.52 13.41
N ILE A 132 4.84 -0.59 12.41
CA ILE A 132 4.95 0.39 11.32
C ILE A 132 4.74 -0.29 9.99
N ARG A 133 4.21 0.47 9.04
CA ARG A 133 4.07 0.05 7.65
C ARG A 133 5.12 0.74 6.79
N ILE A 134 5.88 -0.03 6.05
CA ILE A 134 6.86 0.45 5.08
C ILE A 134 6.40 0.04 3.68
N ALA A 135 6.29 1.01 2.75
CA ALA A 135 6.00 0.72 1.35
C ALA A 135 7.32 0.43 0.62
N TYR A 136 7.35 -0.64 -0.18
CA TYR A 136 8.49 -0.96 -1.04
C TYR A 136 8.20 -0.79 -2.55
N CYS A 137 7.12 -0.10 -2.89
CA CYS A 137 6.79 0.32 -4.26
C CYS A 137 7.54 1.60 -4.67
N VAL A 138 8.82 1.62 -4.43
CA VAL A 138 9.76 2.70 -4.73
C VAL A 138 10.92 2.14 -5.57
N THR A 139 11.84 3.00 -6.02
CA THR A 139 13.02 2.50 -6.72
C THR A 139 13.91 1.68 -5.78
N THR A 140 14.59 0.66 -6.31
CA THR A 140 15.54 -0.17 -5.52
C THR A 140 16.62 0.71 -4.89
N GLU A 141 17.13 1.70 -5.63
CA GLU A 141 18.12 2.66 -5.14
C GLU A 141 17.63 3.44 -3.90
N MET A 142 16.35 3.82 -3.86
CA MET A 142 15.80 4.50 -2.67
C MET A 142 15.82 3.58 -1.44
N ILE A 143 15.53 2.30 -1.62
CA ILE A 143 15.64 1.32 -0.53
C ILE A 143 17.09 1.20 -0.09
N GLU A 144 18.03 0.95 -1.01
CA GLU A 144 19.46 0.82 -0.71
C GLU A 144 19.99 2.03 0.06
N ARG A 145 19.64 3.24 -0.36
CA ARG A 145 20.01 4.48 0.32
C ARG A 145 19.41 4.64 1.72
N SER A 146 18.25 4.04 1.99
CA SER A 146 17.58 4.09 3.29
C SER A 146 18.15 3.10 4.32
N LEU A 147 18.80 2.02 3.88
CA LEU A 147 19.29 0.95 4.76
C LEU A 147 20.25 1.44 5.85
N PRO A 148 21.23 2.32 5.57
CA PRO A 148 22.11 2.85 6.61
C PRO A 148 21.37 3.65 7.70
N ALA A 149 20.29 4.34 7.34
CA ALA A 149 19.45 5.07 8.28
C ALA A 149 18.68 4.13 9.19
N PHE A 150 18.09 3.05 8.65
CA PHE A 150 17.46 2.00 9.45
C PHE A 150 18.45 1.33 10.42
N LYS A 151 19.69 1.07 9.97
CA LYS A 151 20.73 0.51 10.83
C LYS A 151 21.05 1.43 11.99
N LYS A 152 21.32 2.71 11.73
CA LYS A 152 21.58 3.71 12.78
C LYS A 152 20.42 3.86 13.76
N LEU A 153 19.18 3.81 13.25
CA LEU A 153 17.99 3.86 14.09
C LEU A 153 17.91 2.63 15.00
N ALA A 154 18.21 1.43 14.48
CA ALA A 154 18.26 0.21 15.28
C ALA A 154 19.32 0.28 16.39
N GLU A 155 20.54 0.74 16.05
CA GLU A 155 21.65 0.95 17.00
C GLU A 155 21.24 1.92 18.12
N ALA A 156 20.47 2.98 17.82
CA ALA A 156 19.95 3.91 18.82
C ALA A 156 18.93 3.29 19.81
N TYR A 157 18.42 2.10 19.50
CA TYR A 157 17.60 1.26 20.38
C TYR A 157 18.36 0.05 20.95
N GLY A 158 19.69 -0.02 20.76
CA GLY A 158 20.54 -1.07 21.29
C GLY A 158 20.42 -2.42 20.54
N LYS A 159 20.09 -2.37 19.27
CA LYS A 159 20.04 -3.56 18.39
C LYS A 159 21.34 -3.70 17.61
#